data_0b51196f6d9d0d782d71d653b9e1a3dd
#
_entry.id   0b51196f6d9d0d782d71d653b9e1a3dd
#
_cell.length_a   1.000
_cell.length_b   1.000
_cell.length_c   1.000
_cell.angle_alpha   90.00
_cell.angle_beta   90.00
_cell.angle_gamma   90.00
#
_symmetry.space_group_name_H-M   'P 1'
#
loop_
_entity.id
_entity.type
_entity.pdbx_description
1 polymer ?
#
loop_
_entity_poly.entity_id
_entity_poly.type
_entity_poly.pdbx_seq_one_letter_code
_entity_poly.pdbx_strand_id
1 'polypeptide(L)'
;MIKRGLALLVLLCMALPCAGMAEQTEARRVVYLTFDDGPKKDTPELLETLSELDVPATFFLVGLSVRAFPEYAKQIVQAGYAVGSHTMAHSIGRIQKDAEFVLRDLARFEKTMREEVDETFSTDLFRFPGGSTAYKSRVKTLVRDAGYAWFDWNTMTGDAQYTFSSDQEMLDYTLRQTEGK
;
A
#
# COMPACT_ATOMS: atom_id res chain seq x y z
N MET A 1 -27.39 -23.57 -83.50
CA MET A 1 -26.18 -22.73 -83.24
C MET A 1 -26.46 -21.86 -82.02
N ILE A 2 -25.86 -22.25 -80.89
CA ILE A 2 -26.14 -21.64 -79.55
C ILE A 2 -25.03 -20.60 -79.31
N LYS A 3 -25.40 -19.32 -79.21
CA LYS A 3 -24.49 -18.28 -78.79
C LYS A 3 -24.46 -18.21 -77.26
N ARG A 4 -23.30 -18.51 -76.63
CA ARG A 4 -23.01 -18.37 -75.25
C ARG A 4 -22.79 -16.89 -74.89
N GLY A 5 -23.67 -16.31 -74.09
CA GLY A 5 -23.48 -15.01 -73.44
C GLY A 5 -22.73 -15.21 -72.14
N LEU A 6 -21.54 -14.60 -72.08
CA LEU A 6 -20.71 -14.58 -70.86
C LEU A 6 -21.17 -13.41 -70.00
N ALA A 7 -21.85 -13.71 -68.88
CA ALA A 7 -22.19 -12.68 -67.88
C ALA A 7 -21.00 -12.45 -66.96
N LEU A 8 -20.43 -11.24 -67.05
CA LEU A 8 -19.34 -10.78 -66.20
C LEU A 8 -19.95 -10.29 -64.87
N LEU A 9 -19.80 -11.08 -63.84
CA LEU A 9 -20.23 -10.69 -62.49
C LEU A 9 -19.12 -9.84 -61.84
N VAL A 10 -19.33 -8.53 -61.83
CA VAL A 10 -18.43 -7.59 -61.11
C VAL A 10 -18.76 -7.65 -59.61
N LEU A 11 -17.92 -8.32 -58.84
CA LEU A 11 -18.00 -8.32 -57.41
C LEU A 11 -17.42 -7.02 -56.84
N LEU A 12 -18.29 -6.08 -56.53
CA LEU A 12 -17.90 -4.82 -55.86
C LEU A 12 -17.68 -5.10 -54.35
N CYS A 13 -16.42 -5.41 -53.94
CA CYS A 13 -16.04 -5.44 -52.56
C CYS A 13 -16.08 -4.01 -52.00
N MET A 14 -17.17 -3.67 -51.32
CA MET A 14 -17.18 -2.50 -50.43
C MET A 14 -16.27 -2.76 -49.23
N ALA A 15 -15.05 -2.22 -49.29
CA ALA A 15 -14.19 -2.11 -48.11
C ALA A 15 -14.83 -1.09 -47.14
N LEU A 16 -15.57 -1.57 -46.17
CA LEU A 16 -15.97 -0.77 -45.01
C LEU A 16 -14.70 -0.44 -44.21
N PRO A 17 -14.40 0.84 -43.98
CA PRO A 17 -13.35 1.16 -43.04
C PRO A 17 -13.77 0.66 -41.66
N CYS A 18 -13.08 -0.36 -41.14
CA CYS A 18 -13.16 -0.75 -39.76
C CYS A 18 -12.58 0.43 -38.97
N ALA A 19 -13.43 1.39 -38.60
CA ALA A 19 -13.08 2.39 -37.64
C ALA A 19 -12.86 1.64 -36.33
N GLY A 20 -11.59 1.31 -36.06
CA GLY A 20 -11.15 0.85 -34.77
C GLY A 20 -11.54 1.91 -33.76
N MET A 21 -12.61 1.66 -33.01
CA MET A 21 -12.86 2.38 -31.77
C MET A 21 -11.66 2.04 -30.90
N ALA A 22 -10.66 2.94 -30.87
CA ALA A 22 -9.68 2.95 -29.82
C ALA A 22 -10.48 3.17 -28.53
N GLU A 23 -10.68 2.08 -27.80
CA GLU A 23 -11.18 2.13 -26.43
C GLU A 23 -10.16 2.98 -25.68
N GLN A 24 -10.51 4.24 -25.43
CA GLN A 24 -9.76 5.08 -24.53
C GLN A 24 -9.90 4.42 -23.17
N THR A 25 -8.94 3.57 -22.82
CA THR A 25 -8.76 3.14 -21.44
C THR A 25 -8.41 4.39 -20.64
N GLU A 26 -9.42 5.01 -20.04
CA GLU A 26 -9.16 6.02 -19.01
C GLU A 26 -8.20 5.39 -18.01
N ALA A 27 -7.05 6.04 -17.83
CA ALA A 27 -6.07 5.58 -16.86
C ALA A 27 -6.76 5.53 -15.50
N ARG A 28 -7.03 4.30 -15.02
CA ARG A 28 -7.65 4.10 -13.70
C ARG A 28 -6.71 4.71 -12.66
N ARG A 29 -7.20 5.70 -11.95
CA ARG A 29 -6.49 6.23 -10.77
C ARG A 29 -6.56 5.18 -9.68
N VAL A 30 -5.41 4.82 -9.14
CA VAL A 30 -5.28 3.82 -8.07
C VAL A 30 -4.76 4.52 -6.82
N VAL A 31 -5.43 4.28 -5.71
CA VAL A 31 -5.00 4.74 -4.37
C VAL A 31 -4.63 3.51 -3.55
N TYR A 32 -3.47 3.54 -2.93
CA TYR A 32 -3.03 2.53 -1.97
C TYR A 32 -3.22 3.09 -0.56
N LEU A 33 -4.19 2.53 0.18
CA LEU A 33 -4.39 2.89 1.58
C LEU A 33 -3.36 2.20 2.46
N THR A 34 -2.74 2.99 3.34
CA THR A 34 -1.76 2.47 4.28
C THR A 34 -1.98 3.07 5.67
N PHE A 35 -1.80 2.25 6.71
CA PHE A 35 -1.97 2.63 8.10
C PHE A 35 -0.69 2.33 8.87
N ASP A 36 -0.15 3.36 9.54
CA ASP A 36 1.08 3.27 10.32
C ASP A 36 0.81 3.21 11.83
N ASP A 37 1.83 2.84 12.62
CA ASP A 37 1.86 2.87 14.09
C ASP A 37 0.94 1.89 14.83
N GLY A 38 0.14 1.11 14.10
CA GLY A 38 -0.76 0.12 14.71
C GLY A 38 -0.04 -1.13 15.26
N PRO A 39 -0.83 -2.07 15.80
CA PRO A 39 -2.26 -1.95 16.09
C PRO A 39 -2.54 -1.03 17.28
N LYS A 40 -3.75 -0.46 17.33
CA LYS A 40 -4.26 0.43 18.37
C LYS A 40 -5.67 0.00 18.83
N LYS A 41 -6.25 0.69 19.80
CA LYS A 41 -7.59 0.37 20.32
C LYS A 41 -8.70 0.48 19.29
N ASP A 42 -8.55 1.36 18.32
CA ASP A 42 -9.47 1.62 17.21
C ASP A 42 -9.29 0.66 16.01
N THR A 43 -8.27 -0.20 16.06
CA THR A 43 -8.00 -1.16 14.98
C THR A 43 -9.21 -2.06 14.63
N PRO A 44 -9.99 -2.61 15.57
CA PRO A 44 -11.16 -3.43 15.22
C PRO A 44 -12.22 -2.65 14.43
N GLU A 45 -12.52 -1.41 14.81
CA GLU A 45 -13.48 -0.54 14.08
C GLU A 45 -12.99 -0.21 12.67
N LEU A 46 -11.69 0.06 12.53
CA LEU A 46 -11.07 0.26 11.21
C LEU A 46 -11.18 -0.98 10.32
N LEU A 47 -10.93 -2.18 10.87
CA LEU A 47 -11.03 -3.43 10.12
C LEU A 47 -12.48 -3.72 9.70
N GLU A 48 -13.46 -3.45 10.55
CA GLU A 48 -14.88 -3.55 10.22
C GLU A 48 -15.22 -2.63 9.03
N THR A 49 -14.84 -1.35 9.09
CA THR A 49 -15.06 -0.38 8.01
C THR A 49 -14.41 -0.80 6.69
N LEU A 50 -13.15 -1.25 6.73
CA LEU A 50 -12.45 -1.71 5.52
C LEU A 50 -13.12 -2.96 4.91
N SER A 51 -13.60 -3.87 5.75
CA SER A 51 -14.30 -5.08 5.34
C SER A 51 -15.67 -4.77 4.74
N GLU A 52 -16.46 -3.89 5.35
CA GLU A 52 -17.76 -3.47 4.83
C GLU A 52 -17.67 -2.78 3.46
N LEU A 53 -16.59 -2.04 3.23
CA LEU A 53 -16.35 -1.32 1.99
C LEU A 53 -15.57 -2.15 0.95
N ASP A 54 -15.16 -3.38 1.28
CA ASP A 54 -14.31 -4.25 0.43
C ASP A 54 -13.04 -3.52 -0.06
N VAL A 55 -12.37 -2.81 0.85
CA VAL A 55 -11.22 -1.97 0.53
C VAL A 55 -9.93 -2.64 1.00
N PRO A 56 -8.99 -2.96 0.08
CA PRO A 56 -7.67 -3.48 0.46
C PRO A 56 -6.81 -2.38 1.11
N ALA A 57 -6.00 -2.80 2.07
CA ALA A 57 -5.09 -1.90 2.79
C ALA A 57 -3.78 -2.59 3.16
N THR A 58 -2.76 -1.78 3.48
CA THR A 58 -1.49 -2.24 4.03
C THR A 58 -1.27 -1.61 5.39
N PHE A 59 -0.91 -2.42 6.39
CA PHE A 59 -0.62 -1.97 7.74
C PHE A 59 0.89 -2.04 8.00
N PHE A 60 1.52 -0.92 8.34
CA PHE A 60 2.90 -0.89 8.82
C PHE A 60 2.91 -0.84 10.35
N LEU A 61 3.11 -2.00 10.96
CA LEU A 61 2.94 -2.18 12.40
C LEU A 61 4.22 -1.88 13.18
N VAL A 62 4.06 -1.31 14.36
CA VAL A 62 5.14 -1.14 15.36
C VAL A 62 5.14 -2.34 16.31
N GLY A 63 6.28 -3.00 16.45
CA GLY A 63 6.35 -4.22 17.25
C GLY A 63 5.96 -4.07 18.72
N LEU A 64 6.21 -2.90 19.32
CA LEU A 64 5.71 -2.60 20.68
C LEU A 64 4.19 -2.51 20.73
N SER A 65 3.55 -1.98 19.69
CA SER A 65 2.09 -1.96 19.56
C SER A 65 1.53 -3.37 19.36
N VAL A 66 2.22 -4.23 18.60
CA VAL A 66 1.86 -5.65 18.46
C VAL A 66 1.87 -6.36 19.82
N ARG A 67 2.89 -6.14 20.63
CA ARG A 67 2.93 -6.69 22.00
C ARG A 67 1.82 -6.17 22.92
N ALA A 68 1.44 -4.91 22.74
CA ALA A 68 0.37 -4.31 23.53
C ALA A 68 -1.03 -4.81 23.13
N PHE A 69 -1.21 -5.12 21.85
CA PHE A 69 -2.48 -5.53 21.24
C PHE A 69 -2.32 -6.70 20.28
N PRO A 70 -1.83 -7.87 20.74
CA PRO A 70 -1.52 -9.01 19.87
C PRO A 70 -2.76 -9.54 19.15
N GLU A 71 -3.93 -9.53 19.79
CA GLU A 71 -5.17 -10.00 19.19
C GLU A 71 -5.62 -9.11 17.99
N TYR A 72 -5.34 -7.81 18.05
CA TYR A 72 -5.65 -6.92 16.92
C TYR A 72 -4.66 -7.12 15.75
N ALA A 73 -3.39 -7.40 16.04
CA ALA A 73 -2.43 -7.79 15.00
C ALA A 73 -2.83 -9.11 14.32
N LYS A 74 -3.33 -10.10 15.10
CA LYS A 74 -3.88 -11.35 14.56
C LYS A 74 -5.07 -11.08 13.65
N GLN A 75 -6.00 -10.22 14.06
CA GLN A 75 -7.17 -9.86 13.23
C GLN A 75 -6.75 -9.25 11.89
N ILE A 76 -5.75 -8.35 11.87
CA ILE A 76 -5.22 -7.77 10.63
C ILE A 76 -4.71 -8.87 9.68
N VAL A 77 -3.88 -9.79 10.20
CA VAL A 77 -3.30 -10.88 9.41
C VAL A 77 -4.38 -11.86 8.93
N GLN A 78 -5.30 -12.27 9.81
CA GLN A 78 -6.39 -13.19 9.50
C GLN A 78 -7.40 -12.63 8.49
N ALA A 79 -7.60 -11.32 8.49
CA ALA A 79 -8.43 -10.63 7.50
C ALA A 79 -7.76 -10.53 6.13
N GLY A 80 -6.48 -10.96 5.99
CA GLY A 80 -5.76 -10.99 4.71
C GLY A 80 -5.16 -9.65 4.29
N TYR A 81 -5.10 -8.66 5.19
CA TYR A 81 -4.43 -7.40 4.90
C TYR A 81 -2.91 -7.57 4.84
N ALA A 82 -2.26 -6.83 3.94
CA ALA A 82 -0.80 -6.81 3.87
C ALA A 82 -0.21 -6.16 5.14
N VAL A 83 0.82 -6.79 5.70
CA VAL A 83 1.51 -6.30 6.89
C VAL A 83 2.98 -6.07 6.61
N GLY A 84 3.45 -4.85 6.84
CA GLY A 84 4.85 -4.47 6.81
C GLY A 84 5.38 -4.06 8.18
N SER A 85 6.69 -3.97 8.30
CA SER A 85 7.34 -3.48 9.51
C SER A 85 7.41 -1.95 9.53
N HIS A 86 6.99 -1.35 10.65
CA HIS A 86 7.27 0.05 10.99
C HIS A 86 8.29 0.13 12.14
N THR A 87 9.23 -0.81 12.17
CA THR A 87 10.22 -1.08 13.21
C THR A 87 9.64 -1.68 14.50
N MET A 88 10.52 -2.12 15.40
CA MET A 88 10.08 -2.62 16.71
C MET A 88 9.57 -1.51 17.62
N ALA A 89 10.21 -0.33 17.61
CA ALA A 89 10.01 0.68 18.65
C ALA A 89 9.86 2.11 18.12
N HIS A 90 9.69 2.30 16.81
CA HIS A 90 9.57 3.63 16.18
C HIS A 90 10.68 4.62 16.60
N SER A 91 11.92 4.12 16.75
CA SER A 91 13.03 4.87 17.36
C SER A 91 13.88 5.61 16.32
N ILE A 92 13.35 6.69 15.73
CA ILE A 92 14.03 7.49 14.69
C ILE A 92 15.46 7.87 15.10
N GLY A 93 15.61 8.50 16.28
CA GLY A 93 16.90 9.00 16.74
C GLY A 93 17.95 7.90 16.96
N ARG A 94 17.54 6.69 17.35
CA ARG A 94 18.47 5.56 17.50
C ARG A 94 18.97 5.05 16.15
N ILE A 95 18.07 4.93 15.16
CA ILE A 95 18.44 4.52 13.79
C ILE A 95 19.36 5.57 13.15
N GLN A 96 19.07 6.85 13.34
CA GLN A 96 19.91 7.95 12.81
C GLN A 96 21.31 7.97 13.42
N LYS A 97 21.44 7.63 14.71
CA LYS A 97 22.70 7.58 15.44
C LYS A 97 23.53 6.32 15.13
N ASP A 98 22.86 5.17 14.98
CA ASP A 98 23.46 3.86 14.72
C ASP A 98 22.68 3.19 13.56
N ALA A 99 23.25 3.22 12.35
CA ALA A 99 22.60 2.70 11.16
C ALA A 99 22.29 1.19 11.27
N GLU A 100 23.18 0.41 11.87
CA GLU A 100 22.98 -1.04 12.07
C GLU A 100 21.87 -1.37 13.05
N PHE A 101 21.46 -0.39 13.87
CA PHE A 101 20.32 -0.56 14.77
C PHE A 101 19.04 -0.93 14.01
N VAL A 102 18.85 -0.45 12.77
CA VAL A 102 17.66 -0.77 11.97
C VAL A 102 17.53 -2.27 11.74
N LEU A 103 18.62 -2.98 11.45
CA LEU A 103 18.59 -4.43 11.23
C LEU A 103 18.22 -5.21 12.49
N ARG A 104 18.77 -4.79 13.63
CA ARG A 104 18.42 -5.40 14.93
C ARG A 104 16.96 -5.14 15.30
N ASP A 105 16.46 -3.98 14.97
CA ASP A 105 15.08 -3.58 15.26
C ASP A 105 14.09 -4.33 14.36
N LEU A 106 14.40 -4.51 13.08
CA LEU A 106 13.64 -5.34 12.13
C LEU A 106 13.59 -6.81 12.59
N ALA A 107 14.74 -7.39 12.95
CA ALA A 107 14.79 -8.77 13.44
C ALA A 107 13.94 -8.97 14.72
N ARG A 108 13.90 -7.97 15.59
CA ARG A 108 13.05 -7.99 16.80
C ARG A 108 11.56 -7.87 16.45
N PHE A 109 11.22 -7.05 15.46
CA PHE A 109 9.86 -6.93 14.97
C PHE A 109 9.37 -8.28 14.43
N GLU A 110 10.11 -8.89 13.50
CA GLU A 110 9.73 -10.18 12.94
C GLU A 110 9.62 -11.28 14.01
N LYS A 111 10.58 -11.32 14.95
CA LYS A 111 10.50 -12.25 16.06
C LYS A 111 9.21 -12.04 16.86
N THR A 112 8.85 -10.78 17.15
CA THR A 112 7.61 -10.45 17.87
C THR A 112 6.37 -10.89 17.08
N MET A 113 6.34 -10.66 15.77
CA MET A 113 5.22 -11.12 14.95
C MET A 113 5.08 -12.64 14.96
N ARG A 114 6.20 -13.38 14.89
CA ARG A 114 6.16 -14.85 14.98
C ARG A 114 5.74 -15.37 16.33
N GLU A 115 6.13 -14.72 17.42
CA GLU A 115 5.79 -15.13 18.78
C GLU A 115 4.34 -14.79 19.16
N GLU A 116 3.84 -13.63 18.73
CA GLU A 116 2.57 -13.08 19.22
C GLU A 116 1.41 -13.27 18.22
N VAL A 117 1.70 -13.44 16.92
CA VAL A 117 0.67 -13.39 15.88
C VAL A 117 0.58 -14.68 15.09
N ASP A 118 1.65 -15.04 14.37
CA ASP A 118 1.72 -16.21 13.47
C ASP A 118 3.17 -16.69 13.39
N GLU A 119 3.47 -17.93 13.78
CA GLU A 119 4.81 -18.52 13.79
C GLU A 119 5.47 -18.54 12.39
N THR A 120 4.66 -18.52 11.33
CA THR A 120 5.12 -18.52 9.93
C THR A 120 5.27 -17.11 9.35
N PHE A 121 4.98 -16.06 10.12
CA PHE A 121 5.02 -14.68 9.65
C PHE A 121 6.37 -14.31 9.05
N SER A 122 6.31 -13.74 7.86
CA SER A 122 7.44 -13.08 7.19
C SER A 122 6.92 -11.90 6.36
N THR A 123 7.75 -10.88 6.19
CA THR A 123 7.44 -9.75 5.34
C THR A 123 8.72 -9.14 4.76
N ASP A 124 8.64 -8.67 3.53
CA ASP A 124 9.65 -7.84 2.87
C ASP A 124 9.23 -6.36 2.80
N LEU A 125 8.04 -6.04 3.36
CA LEU A 125 7.51 -4.68 3.38
C LEU A 125 8.02 -3.91 4.59
N PHE A 126 8.51 -2.71 4.33
CA PHE A 126 9.00 -1.82 5.38
C PHE A 126 8.58 -0.37 5.14
N ARG A 127 8.34 0.36 6.22
CA ARG A 127 8.20 1.82 6.18
C ARG A 127 9.08 2.45 7.24
N PHE A 128 9.88 3.41 6.81
CA PHE A 128 10.71 4.18 7.73
C PHE A 128 9.86 5.07 8.64
N PRO A 129 10.03 5.00 9.97
CA PRO A 129 9.44 5.97 10.87
C PRO A 129 9.77 7.41 10.47
N GLY A 130 8.75 8.24 10.23
CA GLY A 130 8.92 9.61 9.75
C GLY A 130 9.36 9.75 8.28
N GLY A 131 9.33 8.67 7.50
CA GLY A 131 9.66 8.64 6.08
C GLY A 131 11.16 8.45 5.79
N SER A 132 11.48 7.94 4.60
CA SER A 132 12.86 7.57 4.23
C SER A 132 13.81 8.76 4.09
N THR A 133 13.28 9.98 3.90
CA THR A 133 14.07 11.22 3.80
C THR A 133 14.77 11.59 5.11
N ALA A 134 14.25 11.11 6.25
CA ALA A 134 14.85 11.32 7.56
C ALA A 134 16.18 10.57 7.77
N TYR A 135 16.56 9.67 6.83
CA TYR A 135 17.67 8.75 7.03
C TYR A 135 18.76 8.88 5.99
N LYS A 136 20.01 8.68 6.43
CA LYS A 136 21.19 8.65 5.56
C LYS A 136 21.13 7.45 4.60
N SER A 137 21.81 7.57 3.45
CA SER A 137 21.88 6.52 2.43
C SER A 137 22.33 5.16 2.98
N ARG A 138 23.25 5.13 3.96
CA ARG A 138 23.71 3.89 4.61
C ARG A 138 22.55 3.11 5.22
N VAL A 139 21.64 3.76 5.95
CA VAL A 139 20.48 3.07 6.56
C VAL A 139 19.60 2.44 5.48
N LYS A 140 19.31 3.20 4.42
CA LYS A 140 18.53 2.73 3.26
C LYS A 140 19.18 1.55 2.55
N THR A 141 20.50 1.59 2.38
CA THR A 141 21.28 0.49 1.81
C THR A 141 21.17 -0.76 2.68
N LEU A 142 21.32 -0.65 4.00
CA LEU A 142 21.19 -1.79 4.92
C LEU A 142 19.82 -2.44 4.86
N VAL A 143 18.75 -1.66 4.83
CA VAL A 143 17.36 -2.15 4.71
C VAL A 143 17.16 -2.90 3.39
N ARG A 144 17.59 -2.32 2.27
CA ARG A 144 17.51 -2.96 0.95
C ARG A 144 18.32 -4.26 0.89
N ASP A 145 19.56 -4.24 1.38
CA ASP A 145 20.47 -5.39 1.31
C ASP A 145 20.01 -6.53 2.24
N ALA A 146 19.17 -6.21 3.25
CA ALA A 146 18.45 -7.19 4.07
C ALA A 146 17.17 -7.73 3.40
N GLY A 147 16.87 -7.34 2.16
CA GLY A 147 15.74 -7.85 1.37
C GLY A 147 14.43 -7.08 1.53
N TYR A 148 14.44 -5.95 2.23
CA TYR A 148 13.22 -5.16 2.41
C TYR A 148 13.02 -4.12 1.31
N ALA A 149 11.77 -4.04 0.81
CA ALA A 149 11.26 -2.91 0.02
C ALA A 149 10.59 -1.91 0.96
N TRP A 150 10.92 -0.62 0.84
CA TRP A 150 10.23 0.41 1.62
C TRP A 150 9.37 1.29 0.74
N PHE A 151 8.29 1.79 1.36
CA PHE A 151 7.32 2.68 0.72
C PHE A 151 7.10 3.90 1.61
N ASP A 152 7.31 5.08 1.04
CA ASP A 152 6.88 6.33 1.64
C ASP A 152 5.44 6.65 1.16
N TRP A 153 4.92 7.77 1.58
CA TRP A 153 3.61 8.28 1.14
C TRP A 153 3.79 9.52 0.27
N ASN A 154 2.87 9.76 -0.63
CA ASN A 154 2.79 10.99 -1.42
C ASN A 154 1.57 11.84 -1.05
N THR A 155 0.71 11.32 -0.17
CA THR A 155 -0.48 11.95 0.39
C THR A 155 -0.67 11.44 1.81
N MET A 156 -1.15 12.29 2.70
CA MET A 156 -1.45 11.94 4.09
C MET A 156 -2.75 12.62 4.53
N THR A 157 -3.41 12.03 5.52
CA THR A 157 -4.63 12.59 6.14
C THR A 157 -4.34 13.81 7.02
N GLY A 158 -3.08 13.96 7.47
CA GLY A 158 -2.67 15.05 8.37
C GLY A 158 -3.01 14.81 9.83
N ASP A 159 -3.61 13.68 10.18
CA ASP A 159 -4.05 13.32 11.53
C ASP A 159 -2.92 13.35 12.58
N ALA A 160 -1.70 13.01 12.18
CA ALA A 160 -0.52 13.08 13.06
C ALA A 160 0.08 14.50 13.20
N GLN A 161 -0.36 15.49 12.42
CA GLN A 161 0.25 16.81 12.32
C GLN A 161 -0.71 17.93 12.72
N TYR A 162 -1.99 17.74 12.50
CA TYR A 162 -3.03 18.76 12.67
C TYR A 162 -4.15 18.24 13.59
N THR A 163 -4.81 19.18 14.26
CA THR A 163 -6.07 18.91 14.96
C THR A 163 -7.19 19.45 14.07
N PHE A 164 -8.06 18.58 13.61
CA PHE A 164 -9.24 18.95 12.82
C PHE A 164 -10.44 19.17 13.73
N SER A 165 -11.30 20.09 13.35
CA SER A 165 -12.54 20.40 14.09
C SER A 165 -13.67 19.38 13.81
N SER A 166 -13.53 18.62 12.72
CA SER A 166 -14.47 17.58 12.30
C SER A 166 -13.84 16.59 11.33
N ASP A 167 -14.45 15.41 11.18
CA ASP A 167 -14.09 14.42 10.19
C ASP A 167 -14.21 14.97 8.75
N GLN A 168 -15.20 15.84 8.51
CA GLN A 168 -15.37 16.47 7.20
C GLN A 168 -14.20 17.38 6.84
N GLU A 169 -13.66 18.13 7.81
CA GLU A 169 -12.48 18.97 7.57
C GLU A 169 -11.23 18.12 7.24
N MET A 170 -11.04 17.00 7.94
CA MET A 170 -9.96 16.07 7.65
C MET A 170 -10.13 15.41 6.27
N LEU A 171 -11.35 15.03 5.91
CA LEU A 171 -11.67 14.49 4.59
C LEU A 171 -11.36 15.51 3.48
N ASP A 172 -11.84 16.75 3.62
CA ASP A 172 -11.58 17.81 2.65
C ASP A 172 -10.10 18.12 2.51
N TYR A 173 -9.34 18.11 3.62
CA TYR A 173 -7.89 18.24 3.60
C TYR A 173 -7.26 17.09 2.79
N THR A 174 -7.64 15.86 3.09
CA THR A 174 -7.10 14.64 2.44
C THR A 174 -7.37 14.66 0.93
N LEU A 175 -8.60 14.98 0.52
CA LEU A 175 -8.99 15.06 -0.89
C LEU A 175 -8.15 16.10 -1.64
N ARG A 176 -7.93 17.28 -1.06
CA ARG A 176 -7.05 18.31 -1.67
C ARG A 176 -5.61 17.81 -1.83
N GLN A 177 -5.10 16.96 -0.92
CA GLN A 177 -3.76 16.38 -1.03
C GLN A 177 -3.64 15.35 -2.17
N THR A 178 -4.75 14.78 -2.63
CA THR A 178 -4.77 13.80 -3.75
C THR A 178 -4.92 14.44 -5.11
N GLU A 179 -5.28 15.73 -5.19
CA GLU A 179 -5.43 16.45 -6.45
C GLU A 179 -4.09 16.49 -7.21
N GLY A 180 -4.11 16.01 -8.45
CA GLY A 180 -2.94 16.01 -9.33
C GLY A 180 -1.86 14.95 -9.04
N LYS A 181 -2.16 13.97 -8.17
CA LYS A 181 -1.27 12.83 -7.86
C LYS A 181 -1.54 11.63 -8.78
#